data_07e41c10ebd429c6477a4c932c08982f
#
_entry.id   07e41c10ebd429c6477a4c932c08982f
#
_cell.length_a   1.000
_cell.length_b   1.000
_cell.length_c   1.000
_cell.angle_alpha   90.00
_cell.angle_beta   90.00
_cell.angle_gamma   90.00
#
_symmetry.space_group_name_H-M   'P 1'
#
loop_
_entity.id
_entity.type
_entity.pdbx_description
1 polymer ?
#
loop_
_entity_poly.entity_id
_entity_poly.type
_entity_poly.pdbx_seq_one_letter_code
_entity_poly.pdbx_strand_id
1 'polypeptide(L)'
;MKELKKSTRREPVSRKKNTAEKKEQTAKKSTKKNTGKEIKKENKKDTEKGTWKSVTKERVYDPNGKVLVITYACVVLFLALAVYMGYFLQMKSEDVINNPYNARLDSFSDRIVRGSILASDGTVLAETTTDDAGNETRVYNYGGVFDHAVGYSSKGKTGIEAMANFYLLSSHVNLVEQAGNELAGAKNLGDSVVTTLDMELQQAAYAALGDRRGAVIAMEPDTGKILAMVSKPGYDPNTLLQDWASLTDSSNNQGQLVNRATAGLYPPGSTFKIVTALEYMREDRKSTR
;
A
#
# COMPACT_ATOMS: atom_id res chain seq x y z
N MET A 1 6.24 -42.61 50.86
CA MET A 1 5.85 -43.87 50.22
C MET A 1 6.07 -43.70 48.74
N LYS A 2 7.25 -44.12 48.25
CA LYS A 2 7.56 -45.29 47.40
C LYS A 2 6.86 -45.20 46.06
N GLU A 3 7.64 -44.78 45.06
CA GLU A 3 8.24 -45.57 44.00
C GLU A 3 7.27 -46.06 42.92
N LEU A 4 7.55 -45.70 41.66
CA LEU A 4 8.16 -46.66 40.72
C LEU A 4 8.55 -45.96 39.39
N LYS A 5 9.84 -46.00 39.12
CA LYS A 5 10.46 -45.78 37.81
C LYS A 5 10.07 -46.91 36.86
N LYS A 6 9.75 -46.58 35.59
CA LYS A 6 9.97 -47.49 34.45
C LYS A 6 10.64 -46.76 33.29
N SER A 7 11.89 -47.06 33.13
CA SER A 7 12.77 -46.92 31.99
C SER A 7 12.25 -47.76 30.83
N THR A 8 12.12 -47.23 29.66
CA THR A 8 12.14 -48.00 28.40
C THR A 8 13.12 -47.39 27.43
N ARG A 9 14.22 -48.06 27.33
CA ARG A 9 15.34 -47.98 26.40
C ARG A 9 14.79 -48.22 24.97
N ARG A 10 15.02 -47.31 24.03
CA ARG A 10 14.86 -47.57 22.59
C ARG A 10 16.23 -47.55 21.94
N GLU A 11 16.56 -48.70 21.37
CA GLU A 11 17.75 -48.92 20.55
C GLU A 11 17.70 -48.20 19.20
N PRO A 12 18.85 -47.92 18.56
CA PRO A 12 18.91 -47.19 17.31
C PRO A 12 18.80 -48.09 16.08
N VAL A 13 17.77 -47.88 15.27
CA VAL A 13 17.65 -48.44 13.92
C VAL A 13 18.14 -47.42 12.92
N SER A 14 19.41 -47.45 12.58
CA SER A 14 19.90 -46.73 11.41
C SER A 14 21.28 -47.27 11.00
N ARG A 15 21.29 -48.35 10.20
CA ARG A 15 22.54 -48.77 9.49
C ARG A 15 22.33 -49.70 8.30
N LYS A 16 21.23 -49.59 7.56
CA LYS A 16 21.03 -50.42 6.34
C LYS A 16 20.57 -49.72 5.07
N LYS A 17 20.54 -48.36 5.01
CA LYS A 17 20.12 -47.64 3.79
C LYS A 17 21.26 -47.11 2.92
N ASN A 18 22.49 -47.08 3.40
CA ASN A 18 23.59 -46.43 2.63
C ASN A 18 24.40 -47.37 1.73
N THR A 19 24.05 -48.67 1.64
CA THR A 19 24.80 -49.63 0.81
C THR A 19 24.15 -49.88 -0.57
N ALA A 20 22.88 -49.57 -0.73
CA ALA A 20 22.19 -49.77 -2.00
C ALA A 20 22.43 -48.61 -3.02
N GLU A 21 22.48 -47.36 -2.54
CA GLU A 21 22.74 -46.20 -3.42
C GLU A 21 24.15 -46.12 -3.99
N LYS A 22 25.13 -46.68 -3.27
CA LYS A 22 26.54 -46.68 -3.72
C LYS A 22 26.84 -47.71 -4.80
N LYS A 23 26.00 -48.73 -4.98
CA LYS A 23 26.12 -49.72 -6.04
C LYS A 23 25.49 -49.29 -7.37
N GLU A 24 24.48 -48.44 -7.31
CA GLU A 24 23.80 -47.94 -8.52
C GLU A 24 24.55 -46.80 -9.24
N GLN A 25 25.31 -46.00 -8.47
CA GLN A 25 26.18 -44.97 -9.07
C GLN A 25 27.44 -45.47 -9.73
N THR A 26 27.96 -46.67 -9.29
CA THR A 26 29.13 -47.32 -9.93
C THR A 26 28.76 -48.04 -11.24
N ALA A 27 27.55 -48.58 -11.35
CA ALA A 27 27.08 -49.24 -12.57
C ALA A 27 26.81 -48.26 -13.73
N LYS A 28 26.32 -47.02 -13.43
CA LYS A 28 26.09 -45.97 -14.45
C LYS A 28 27.36 -45.32 -14.96
N LYS A 29 28.48 -45.46 -14.27
CA LYS A 29 29.80 -44.89 -14.69
C LYS A 29 30.62 -45.82 -15.56
N SER A 30 30.35 -47.12 -15.55
CA SER A 30 31.03 -48.10 -16.40
C SER A 30 30.45 -48.20 -17.82
N THR A 31 29.13 -47.97 -17.98
CA THR A 31 28.44 -48.06 -19.28
C THR A 31 28.74 -46.83 -20.18
N LYS A 32 29.11 -45.69 -19.57
CA LYS A 32 29.44 -44.47 -20.34
C LYS A 32 30.87 -44.43 -20.89
N LYS A 33 31.75 -45.35 -20.43
CA LYS A 33 33.19 -45.38 -20.85
C LYS A 33 33.44 -46.32 -22.02
N ASN A 34 32.54 -47.27 -22.30
CA ASN A 34 32.70 -48.24 -23.38
C ASN A 34 32.10 -47.79 -24.72
N THR A 35 31.06 -46.94 -24.69
CA THR A 35 30.44 -46.40 -25.92
C THR A 35 31.29 -45.34 -26.61
N GLY A 36 32.21 -44.71 -25.87
CA GLY A 36 33.11 -43.65 -26.45
C GLY A 36 34.38 -44.22 -27.13
N LYS A 37 34.65 -45.53 -27.00
CA LYS A 37 35.87 -46.12 -27.62
C LYS A 37 35.58 -46.84 -28.95
N GLU A 38 34.38 -47.30 -29.22
CA GLU A 38 34.02 -47.95 -30.48
C GLU A 38 33.79 -46.94 -31.63
N ILE A 39 33.27 -45.74 -31.33
CA ILE A 39 33.04 -44.72 -32.37
C ILE A 39 34.37 -44.11 -32.91
N LYS A 40 35.51 -44.30 -32.22
CA LYS A 40 36.83 -43.77 -32.65
C LYS A 40 37.65 -44.73 -33.53
N LYS A 41 37.21 -45.98 -33.75
CA LYS A 41 37.92 -46.95 -34.55
C LYS A 41 37.39 -47.10 -35.97
N GLU A 42 36.22 -46.61 -36.27
CA GLU A 42 35.59 -46.75 -37.61
C GLU A 42 35.89 -45.60 -38.60
N ASN A 43 36.49 -44.52 -38.14
CA ASN A 43 36.78 -43.32 -38.98
C ASN A 43 38.24 -43.20 -39.45
N LYS A 44 38.99 -44.35 -39.60
CA LYS A 44 40.41 -44.32 -40.04
C LYS A 44 40.74 -45.20 -41.22
N LYS A 45 39.79 -45.54 -42.07
CA LYS A 45 40.05 -46.26 -43.31
C LYS A 45 39.09 -45.83 -44.39
N ASP A 46 39.21 -44.62 -44.91
CA ASP A 46 38.79 -44.28 -46.28
C ASP A 46 39.31 -42.88 -46.57
N THR A 47 40.62 -42.80 -46.79
CA THR A 47 41.24 -41.65 -47.44
C THR A 47 41.79 -42.14 -48.76
N GLU A 48 41.01 -42.08 -49.83
CA GLU A 48 41.55 -41.83 -51.19
C GLU A 48 40.42 -41.49 -52.20
N LYS A 49 40.68 -40.37 -52.88
CA LYS A 49 40.14 -39.94 -54.18
C LYS A 49 38.82 -39.13 -54.18
N GLY A 50 39.02 -37.84 -54.16
CA GLY A 50 38.62 -36.97 -55.28
C GLY A 50 37.14 -36.73 -55.49
N THR A 51 36.66 -35.67 -55.01
CA THR A 51 35.84 -34.66 -55.73
C THR A 51 35.28 -33.64 -54.74
N TRP A 52 35.60 -32.39 -54.91
CA TRP A 52 35.03 -31.27 -54.15
C TRP A 52 33.55 -31.17 -54.47
N LYS A 53 32.69 -31.88 -53.76
CA LYS A 53 31.29 -31.56 -53.67
C LYS A 53 31.13 -30.54 -52.55
N SER A 54 30.67 -29.37 -52.89
CA SER A 54 30.21 -28.35 -51.95
C SER A 54 29.22 -29.01 -50.97
N VAL A 55 29.67 -29.26 -49.76
CA VAL A 55 28.80 -29.67 -48.66
C VAL A 55 27.95 -28.44 -48.36
N THR A 56 26.79 -28.37 -48.98
CA THR A 56 25.73 -27.51 -48.52
C THR A 56 25.48 -27.92 -47.09
N LYS A 57 25.85 -27.04 -46.16
CA LYS A 57 25.61 -27.19 -44.73
C LYS A 57 24.09 -27.22 -44.59
N GLU A 58 23.48 -28.41 -44.64
CA GLU A 58 22.10 -28.56 -44.24
C GLU A 58 21.97 -27.98 -42.85
N ARG A 59 21.17 -26.91 -42.73
CA ARG A 59 20.83 -26.39 -41.41
C ARG A 59 20.02 -27.47 -40.75
N VAL A 60 20.69 -28.24 -39.89
CA VAL A 60 20.00 -29.15 -38.96
C VAL A 60 19.01 -28.28 -38.18
N TYR A 61 17.74 -28.50 -38.46
CA TYR A 61 16.66 -27.82 -37.76
C TYR A 61 16.75 -28.29 -36.30
N ASP A 62 17.28 -27.40 -35.44
CA ASP A 62 17.33 -27.65 -34.01
C ASP A 62 16.01 -27.14 -33.39
N PRO A 63 15.03 -28.04 -33.12
CA PRO A 63 13.76 -27.66 -32.52
C PRO A 63 13.95 -27.11 -31.10
N ASN A 64 15.06 -27.47 -30.44
CA ASN A 64 15.35 -27.01 -29.09
C ASN A 64 15.74 -25.52 -29.05
N GLY A 65 16.36 -24.99 -30.11
CA GLY A 65 16.71 -23.58 -30.20
C GLY A 65 15.50 -22.66 -30.13
N LYS A 66 14.40 -23.02 -30.82
CA LYS A 66 13.16 -22.24 -30.77
C LYS A 66 12.46 -22.32 -29.43
N VAL A 67 12.42 -23.51 -28.81
CA VAL A 67 11.88 -23.72 -27.47
C VAL A 67 12.68 -22.91 -26.46
N LEU A 68 13.99 -22.92 -26.56
CA LEU A 68 14.91 -22.17 -25.67
C LEU A 68 14.70 -20.67 -25.78
N VAL A 69 14.49 -20.12 -26.98
CA VAL A 69 14.17 -18.68 -27.17
C VAL A 69 12.84 -18.34 -26.51
N ILE A 70 11.81 -19.17 -26.68
CA ILE A 70 10.50 -18.95 -26.05
C ILE A 70 10.66 -19.02 -24.52
N THR A 71 11.41 -19.99 -24.01
CA THR A 71 11.68 -20.11 -22.56
C THR A 71 12.35 -18.85 -22.01
N TYR A 72 13.38 -18.34 -22.66
CA TYR A 72 14.02 -17.10 -22.22
C TYR A 72 13.08 -15.89 -22.33
N ALA A 73 12.26 -15.81 -23.38
CA ALA A 73 11.27 -14.75 -23.51
C ALA A 73 10.25 -14.79 -22.34
N CYS A 74 9.78 -15.98 -21.97
CA CYS A 74 8.91 -16.15 -20.79
C CYS A 74 9.61 -15.76 -19.49
N VAL A 75 10.87 -16.19 -19.29
CA VAL A 75 11.64 -15.82 -18.10
C VAL A 75 11.81 -14.31 -17.99
N VAL A 76 12.16 -13.64 -19.10
CA VAL A 76 12.30 -12.17 -19.13
C VAL A 76 10.95 -11.49 -18.84
N LEU A 77 9.85 -12.02 -19.38
CA LEU A 77 8.52 -11.50 -19.10
C LEU A 77 8.18 -11.62 -17.60
N PHE A 78 8.41 -12.78 -16.99
CA PHE A 78 8.15 -12.97 -15.56
C PHE A 78 9.03 -12.10 -14.68
N LEU A 79 10.31 -11.93 -15.04
CA LEU A 79 11.20 -11.01 -14.34
C LEU A 79 10.71 -9.55 -14.46
N ALA A 80 10.28 -9.14 -15.65
CA ALA A 80 9.72 -7.80 -15.87
C ALA A 80 8.45 -7.59 -15.02
N LEU A 81 7.58 -8.58 -14.96
CA LEU A 81 6.38 -8.55 -14.10
C LEU A 81 6.73 -8.48 -12.61
N ALA A 82 7.74 -9.25 -12.17
CA ALA A 82 8.19 -9.21 -10.77
C ALA A 82 8.78 -7.83 -10.40
N VAL A 83 9.60 -7.24 -11.28
CA VAL A 83 10.15 -5.89 -11.10
C VAL A 83 9.03 -4.85 -11.10
N TYR A 84 8.08 -4.96 -12.03
CA TYR A 84 6.92 -4.06 -12.08
C TYR A 84 6.06 -4.17 -10.82
N MET A 85 5.83 -5.39 -10.32
CA MET A 85 5.10 -5.60 -9.07
C MET A 85 5.82 -4.96 -7.88
N GLY A 86 7.14 -5.11 -7.79
CA GLY A 86 7.95 -4.44 -6.75
C GLY A 86 7.85 -2.92 -6.85
N TYR A 87 7.96 -2.36 -8.04
CA TYR A 87 7.75 -0.93 -8.29
C TYR A 87 6.33 -0.48 -7.88
N PHE A 88 5.31 -1.23 -8.29
CA PHE A 88 3.93 -0.91 -7.97
C PHE A 88 3.68 -0.91 -6.46
N LEU A 89 4.18 -1.94 -5.74
CA LEU A 89 4.04 -2.04 -4.29
C LEU A 89 4.74 -0.88 -3.57
N GLN A 90 5.90 -0.44 -4.05
CA GLN A 90 6.67 0.61 -3.40
C GLN A 90 6.16 2.03 -3.71
N MET A 91 5.70 2.27 -4.94
CA MET A 91 5.45 3.63 -5.44
C MET A 91 3.97 3.94 -5.67
N LYS A 92 3.12 2.94 -5.87
CA LYS A 92 1.73 3.14 -6.30
C LYS A 92 0.68 2.52 -5.38
N SER A 93 1.10 1.63 -4.48
CA SER A 93 0.13 0.91 -3.62
C SER A 93 -0.63 1.86 -2.71
N GLU A 94 0.04 2.86 -2.14
CA GLU A 94 -0.59 3.83 -1.25
C GLU A 94 -1.68 4.65 -1.96
N ASP A 95 -1.41 5.13 -3.17
CA ASP A 95 -2.39 5.88 -3.98
C ASP A 95 -3.64 5.03 -4.28
N VAL A 96 -3.45 3.73 -4.53
CA VAL A 96 -4.56 2.82 -4.87
C VAL A 96 -5.33 2.38 -3.62
N ILE A 97 -4.63 2.10 -2.53
CA ILE A 97 -5.22 1.67 -1.27
C ILE A 97 -6.02 2.82 -0.64
N ASN A 98 -5.43 4.01 -0.58
CA ASN A 98 -6.05 5.19 0.03
C ASN A 98 -7.05 5.92 -0.90
N ASN A 99 -7.36 5.36 -2.07
CA ASN A 99 -8.33 5.96 -2.96
C ASN A 99 -9.72 6.00 -2.29
N PRO A 100 -10.36 7.18 -2.16
CA PRO A 100 -11.68 7.32 -1.53
C PRO A 100 -12.79 6.47 -2.17
N TYR A 101 -12.61 6.08 -3.43
CA TYR A 101 -13.54 5.23 -4.19
C TYR A 101 -13.23 3.72 -4.07
N ASN A 102 -12.28 3.33 -3.21
CA ASN A 102 -11.93 1.93 -3.02
C ASN A 102 -12.96 1.23 -2.11
N ALA A 103 -14.05 0.78 -2.70
CA ALA A 103 -15.13 0.09 -1.99
C ALA A 103 -14.70 -1.23 -1.32
N ARG A 104 -13.52 -1.77 -1.65
CA ARG A 104 -13.01 -2.99 -0.99
C ARG A 104 -12.69 -2.74 0.48
N LEU A 105 -12.29 -1.52 0.84
CA LEU A 105 -12.01 -1.18 2.23
C LEU A 105 -13.29 -1.18 3.08
N ASP A 106 -14.44 -0.93 2.49
CA ASP A 106 -15.71 -0.94 3.22
C ASP A 106 -16.09 -2.35 3.72
N SER A 107 -15.60 -3.40 3.04
CA SER A 107 -15.78 -4.78 3.53
C SER A 107 -15.01 -5.10 4.82
N PHE A 108 -13.99 -4.30 5.18
CA PHE A 108 -13.30 -4.45 6.46
C PHE A 108 -14.11 -3.88 7.63
N SER A 109 -15.05 -2.96 7.38
CA SER A 109 -15.93 -2.40 8.41
C SER A 109 -16.82 -3.46 9.08
N ASP A 110 -17.03 -4.60 8.42
CA ASP A 110 -17.76 -5.72 9.01
C ASP A 110 -16.98 -6.43 10.12
N ARG A 111 -15.65 -6.28 10.14
CA ARG A 111 -14.74 -6.97 11.05
C ARG A 111 -13.96 -6.03 11.97
N ILE A 112 -13.91 -4.75 11.63
CA ILE A 112 -13.09 -3.75 12.31
C ILE A 112 -13.95 -2.55 12.66
N VAL A 113 -13.96 -2.18 13.94
CA VAL A 113 -14.50 -0.91 14.42
C VAL A 113 -13.55 0.20 13.98
N ARG A 114 -14.04 1.19 13.23
CA ARG A 114 -13.22 2.26 12.68
C ARG A 114 -12.44 3.01 13.77
N GLY A 115 -11.11 3.12 13.62
CA GLY A 115 -10.21 3.74 14.58
C GLY A 115 -10.41 5.25 14.76
N SER A 116 -9.77 5.83 15.76
CA SER A 116 -9.93 7.24 16.13
C SER A 116 -8.99 8.16 15.36
N ILE A 117 -9.42 9.40 15.14
CA ILE A 117 -8.60 10.49 14.60
C ILE A 117 -8.29 11.44 15.75
N LEU A 118 -7.01 11.69 15.97
CA LEU A 118 -6.50 12.46 17.10
C LEU A 118 -5.82 13.74 16.60
N ALA A 119 -5.92 14.81 17.36
CA ALA A 119 -5.10 15.99 17.19
C ALA A 119 -3.65 15.74 17.60
N SER A 120 -2.76 16.70 17.41
CA SER A 120 -1.33 16.58 17.74
C SER A 120 -1.04 16.36 19.22
N ASP A 121 -1.92 16.81 20.08
CA ASP A 121 -1.89 16.65 21.54
C ASP A 121 -2.55 15.36 22.05
N GLY A 122 -3.10 14.53 21.15
CA GLY A 122 -3.84 13.32 21.48
C GLY A 122 -5.33 13.53 21.74
N THR A 123 -5.83 14.75 21.62
CA THR A 123 -7.29 15.01 21.75
C THR A 123 -8.07 14.30 20.65
N VAL A 124 -9.15 13.63 21.00
CA VAL A 124 -9.98 12.85 20.07
C VAL A 124 -10.86 13.77 19.23
N LEU A 125 -10.57 13.85 17.92
CA LEU A 125 -11.34 14.63 16.95
C LEU A 125 -12.54 13.85 16.40
N ALA A 126 -12.32 12.56 16.11
CA ALA A 126 -13.37 11.66 15.66
C ALA A 126 -13.14 10.25 16.22
N GLU A 127 -14.21 9.60 16.66
CA GLU A 127 -14.17 8.23 17.17
C GLU A 127 -15.44 7.46 16.79
N THR A 128 -15.39 6.14 16.91
CA THR A 128 -16.56 5.29 16.73
C THR A 128 -17.02 4.80 18.10
N THR A 129 -18.25 5.14 18.47
CA THR A 129 -18.90 4.62 19.65
C THR A 129 -19.82 3.47 19.28
N THR A 130 -19.86 2.45 20.12
CA THR A 130 -20.76 1.31 19.96
C THR A 130 -21.79 1.33 21.08
N ASP A 131 -23.07 1.25 20.75
CA ASP A 131 -24.14 1.18 21.73
C ASP A 131 -24.30 -0.25 22.30
N ASP A 132 -25.15 -0.41 23.35
CA ASP A 132 -25.41 -1.70 23.99
C ASP A 132 -26.05 -2.73 23.02
N ALA A 133 -26.60 -2.28 21.89
CA ALA A 133 -27.18 -3.13 20.86
C ALA A 133 -26.14 -3.51 19.76
N GLY A 134 -24.91 -3.02 19.87
CA GLY A 134 -23.84 -3.27 18.92
C GLY A 134 -23.85 -2.36 17.68
N ASN A 135 -24.67 -1.30 17.67
CA ASN A 135 -24.68 -0.36 16.57
C ASN A 135 -23.51 0.63 16.70
N GLU A 136 -22.78 0.80 15.62
CA GLU A 136 -21.62 1.69 15.55
C GLU A 136 -22.05 3.07 15.05
N THR A 137 -21.67 4.11 15.77
CA THR A 137 -21.90 5.49 15.40
C THR A 137 -20.59 6.25 15.36
N ARG A 138 -20.29 6.90 14.24
CA ARG A 138 -19.13 7.78 14.10
C ARG A 138 -19.45 9.14 14.69
N VAL A 139 -18.68 9.57 15.67
CA VAL A 139 -18.87 10.83 16.41
C VAL A 139 -17.72 11.77 16.13
N TYR A 140 -18.03 13.02 15.81
CA TYR A 140 -17.07 14.10 15.57
C TYR A 140 -17.19 15.11 16.70
N ASN A 141 -16.28 15.04 17.69
CA ASN A 141 -16.39 15.73 18.96
C ASN A 141 -16.40 17.27 18.86
N TYR A 142 -15.85 17.82 17.79
CA TYR A 142 -15.76 19.27 17.57
C TYR A 142 -16.61 19.79 16.40
N GLY A 143 -17.49 18.94 15.85
CA GLY A 143 -18.44 19.31 14.81
C GLY A 143 -17.81 20.09 13.67
N GLY A 144 -18.40 21.23 13.33
CA GLY A 144 -17.99 22.08 12.21
C GLY A 144 -16.63 22.78 12.34
N VAL A 145 -15.96 22.71 13.50
CA VAL A 145 -14.63 23.34 13.68
C VAL A 145 -13.55 22.61 12.87
N PHE A 146 -13.67 21.30 12.74
CA PHE A 146 -12.74 20.42 12.04
C PHE A 146 -13.36 19.76 10.80
N ASP A 147 -14.54 20.17 10.38
CA ASP A 147 -15.35 19.55 9.33
C ASP A 147 -14.58 19.23 8.05
N HIS A 148 -13.88 20.21 7.50
CA HIS A 148 -13.14 20.04 6.24
C HIS A 148 -11.75 19.39 6.42
N ALA A 149 -11.14 19.51 7.60
CA ALA A 149 -9.86 18.90 7.89
C ALA A 149 -10.03 17.40 8.17
N VAL A 150 -10.90 17.05 9.12
CA VAL A 150 -11.22 15.66 9.46
C VAL A 150 -12.07 15.02 8.37
N GLY A 151 -13.07 15.73 7.88
CA GLY A 151 -14.00 15.23 6.87
C GLY A 151 -15.15 14.43 7.47
N TYR A 152 -15.72 13.55 6.65
CA TYR A 152 -16.79 12.63 7.01
C TYR A 152 -16.61 11.27 6.34
N SER A 153 -17.30 10.24 6.86
CA SER A 153 -17.21 8.87 6.37
C SER A 153 -18.52 8.28 5.85
N SER A 154 -19.66 9.01 5.94
CA SER A 154 -21.00 8.46 5.74
C SER A 154 -21.56 8.54 4.31
N LYS A 155 -21.29 9.59 3.55
CA LYS A 155 -21.77 9.79 2.15
C LYS A 155 -20.59 9.90 1.18
N GLY A 156 -19.79 8.89 1.14
CA GLY A 156 -18.43 8.91 0.62
C GLY A 156 -17.46 9.21 1.76
N LYS A 157 -16.26 9.67 1.43
CA LYS A 157 -15.23 9.99 2.41
C LYS A 157 -14.49 11.24 1.96
N THR A 158 -14.18 12.14 2.90
CA THR A 158 -13.42 13.36 2.63
C THR A 158 -12.38 13.61 3.72
N GLY A 159 -11.47 14.56 3.51
CA GLY A 159 -10.47 14.94 4.51
C GLY A 159 -9.60 13.77 4.98
N ILE A 160 -9.26 13.77 6.27
CA ILE A 160 -8.45 12.72 6.91
C ILE A 160 -9.20 11.38 6.92
N GLU A 161 -10.54 11.38 7.04
CA GLU A 161 -11.36 10.18 6.93
C GLU A 161 -11.15 9.44 5.61
N ALA A 162 -10.91 10.16 4.51
CA ALA A 162 -10.60 9.57 3.22
C ALA A 162 -9.13 9.17 3.10
N MET A 163 -8.21 10.07 3.47
CA MET A 163 -6.77 9.85 3.34
C MET A 163 -6.25 8.72 4.22
N ALA A 164 -6.77 8.62 5.44
CA ALA A 164 -6.37 7.61 6.41
C ALA A 164 -7.30 6.40 6.46
N ASN A 165 -8.21 6.25 5.48
CA ASN A 165 -9.24 5.21 5.51
C ASN A 165 -8.68 3.79 5.70
N PHE A 166 -7.56 3.49 5.07
CA PHE A 166 -6.90 2.19 5.21
C PHE A 166 -6.42 1.96 6.64
N TYR A 167 -5.74 2.93 7.25
CA TYR A 167 -5.23 2.81 8.61
C TYR A 167 -6.37 2.69 9.63
N LEU A 168 -7.41 3.52 9.49
CA LEU A 168 -8.58 3.50 10.36
C LEU A 168 -9.37 2.18 10.29
N LEU A 169 -9.23 1.41 9.20
CA LEU A 169 -9.83 0.09 8.98
C LEU A 169 -8.79 -1.05 9.02
N SER A 170 -7.56 -0.79 9.43
CA SER A 170 -6.55 -1.79 9.73
C SER A 170 -6.44 -1.98 11.24
N SER A 171 -6.14 -3.19 11.69
CA SER A 171 -5.96 -3.48 13.11
C SER A 171 -4.64 -4.17 13.33
N HIS A 172 -3.79 -3.60 14.19
CA HIS A 172 -2.52 -4.16 14.61
C HIS A 172 -2.59 -4.74 16.03
N VAL A 173 -3.78 -5.14 16.48
CA VAL A 173 -3.93 -5.84 17.76
C VAL A 173 -3.17 -7.15 17.76
N ASN A 174 -2.74 -7.60 18.95
CA ASN A 174 -2.03 -8.84 19.13
C ASN A 174 -2.84 -10.04 18.58
N LEU A 175 -2.18 -11.03 18.00
CA LEU A 175 -2.81 -12.25 17.46
C LEU A 175 -3.68 -12.98 18.48
N VAL A 176 -3.32 -12.93 19.77
CA VAL A 176 -4.09 -13.56 20.85
C VAL A 176 -5.40 -12.82 21.09
N GLU A 177 -5.36 -11.50 21.09
CA GLU A 177 -6.53 -10.63 21.24
C GLU A 177 -7.43 -10.74 20.01
N GLN A 178 -6.85 -10.75 18.81
CA GLN A 178 -7.57 -10.95 17.56
C GLN A 178 -8.33 -12.29 17.57
N ALA A 179 -7.66 -13.38 17.96
CA ALA A 179 -8.29 -14.69 18.09
C ALA A 179 -9.39 -14.72 19.16
N GLY A 180 -9.18 -14.00 20.26
CA GLY A 180 -10.19 -13.84 21.33
C GLY A 180 -11.45 -13.11 20.85
N ASN A 181 -11.27 -12.00 20.15
CA ASN A 181 -12.36 -11.23 19.57
C ASN A 181 -13.12 -12.03 18.49
N GLU A 182 -12.40 -12.77 17.64
CA GLU A 182 -12.98 -13.61 16.60
C GLU A 182 -13.83 -14.75 17.21
N LEU A 183 -13.35 -15.37 18.31
CA LEU A 183 -14.11 -16.39 19.05
C LEU A 183 -15.33 -15.81 19.78
N ALA A 184 -15.25 -14.57 20.23
CA ALA A 184 -16.33 -13.85 20.89
C ALA A 184 -17.33 -13.24 19.87
N GLY A 185 -17.06 -13.28 18.56
CA GLY A 185 -17.84 -12.60 17.54
C GLY A 185 -17.76 -11.07 17.64
N ALA A 186 -16.72 -10.55 18.33
CA ALA A 186 -16.48 -9.12 18.47
C ALA A 186 -15.58 -8.60 17.35
N LYS A 187 -15.78 -7.34 16.94
CA LYS A 187 -14.90 -6.68 15.97
C LYS A 187 -13.59 -6.24 16.64
N ASN A 188 -12.51 -6.23 15.87
CA ASN A 188 -11.26 -5.63 16.31
C ASN A 188 -11.30 -4.11 16.18
N LEU A 189 -10.61 -3.40 17.08
CA LEU A 189 -10.47 -1.94 16.96
C LEU A 189 -9.46 -1.59 15.88
N GLY A 190 -9.80 -0.66 15.01
CA GLY A 190 -8.91 -0.10 13.99
C GLY A 190 -7.84 0.81 14.58
N ASP A 191 -6.76 1.03 13.85
CA ASP A 191 -5.66 1.87 14.29
C ASP A 191 -6.08 3.33 14.40
N SER A 192 -5.54 4.03 15.39
CA SER A 192 -5.75 5.46 15.56
C SER A 192 -4.74 6.26 14.74
N VAL A 193 -5.20 7.36 14.16
CA VAL A 193 -4.37 8.27 13.36
C VAL A 193 -4.16 9.58 14.13
N VAL A 194 -2.90 9.87 14.45
CA VAL A 194 -2.51 11.15 15.05
C VAL A 194 -2.20 12.16 13.95
N THR A 195 -2.88 13.28 13.96
CA THR A 195 -2.69 14.36 12.98
C THR A 195 -1.70 15.41 13.49
N THR A 196 -1.34 16.33 12.61
CA THR A 196 -0.54 17.50 12.98
C THR A 196 -1.39 18.70 13.39
N LEU A 197 -2.71 18.56 13.44
CA LEU A 197 -3.63 19.64 13.76
C LEU A 197 -3.48 20.05 15.23
N ASP A 198 -3.32 21.35 15.46
CA ASP A 198 -3.26 21.98 16.76
C ASP A 198 -4.67 22.48 17.15
N MET A 199 -5.13 22.08 18.32
CA MET A 199 -6.48 22.38 18.80
C MET A 199 -6.72 23.88 18.97
N GLU A 200 -5.79 24.55 19.64
CA GLU A 200 -5.94 25.97 19.96
C GLU A 200 -5.88 26.82 18.69
N LEU A 201 -4.90 26.51 17.82
CA LEU A 201 -4.72 27.22 16.57
C LEU A 201 -5.91 27.03 15.62
N GLN A 202 -6.46 25.81 15.53
CA GLN A 202 -7.65 25.52 14.74
C GLN A 202 -8.87 26.31 15.22
N GLN A 203 -9.12 26.31 16.53
CA GLN A 203 -10.23 27.05 17.13
C GLN A 203 -10.05 28.56 16.94
N ALA A 204 -8.83 29.07 17.15
CA ALA A 204 -8.51 30.48 16.92
C ALA A 204 -8.72 30.89 15.44
N ALA A 205 -8.25 30.07 14.51
CA ALA A 205 -8.46 30.28 13.07
C ALA A 205 -9.94 30.25 12.69
N TYR A 206 -10.70 29.31 13.25
CA TYR A 206 -12.14 29.19 13.04
C TYR A 206 -12.91 30.41 13.55
N ALA A 207 -12.56 30.88 14.75
CA ALA A 207 -13.14 32.07 15.37
C ALA A 207 -12.76 33.35 14.58
N ALA A 208 -11.48 33.49 14.18
CA ALA A 208 -11.00 34.62 13.44
C ALA A 208 -11.65 34.78 12.05
N LEU A 209 -11.97 33.66 11.39
CA LEU A 209 -12.69 33.71 10.11
C LEU A 209 -14.14 34.18 10.28
N GLY A 210 -14.75 33.96 11.47
CA GLY A 210 -16.12 34.37 11.76
C GLY A 210 -17.11 33.84 10.73
N ASP A 211 -18.02 34.67 10.27
CA ASP A 211 -19.03 34.31 9.24
C ASP A 211 -18.57 34.56 7.81
N ARG A 212 -17.30 34.91 7.62
CA ARG A 212 -16.75 35.18 6.30
C ARG A 212 -16.58 33.90 5.51
N ARG A 213 -16.95 33.97 4.23
CA ARG A 213 -16.68 32.88 3.27
C ARG A 213 -15.22 32.90 2.87
N GLY A 214 -14.49 31.80 3.14
CA GLY A 214 -13.08 31.71 2.82
C GLY A 214 -12.40 30.52 3.46
N ALA A 215 -11.08 30.54 3.49
CA ALA A 215 -10.27 29.53 4.15
C ALA A 215 -9.12 30.16 4.94
N VAL A 216 -8.70 29.47 5.99
CA VAL A 216 -7.46 29.76 6.75
C VAL A 216 -6.65 28.49 6.80
N ILE A 217 -5.36 28.59 6.47
CA ILE A 217 -4.38 27.50 6.61
C ILE A 217 -3.21 28.04 7.42
N ALA A 218 -2.82 27.30 8.47
CA ALA A 218 -1.57 27.52 9.16
C ALA A 218 -0.65 26.30 8.92
N MET A 219 0.58 26.57 8.52
CA MET A 219 1.53 25.54 8.15
C MET A 219 2.91 25.87 8.72
N GLU A 220 3.58 24.84 9.22
CA GLU A 220 4.98 24.95 9.62
C GLU A 220 5.88 24.98 8.38
N PRO A 221 6.66 26.06 8.15
CA PRO A 221 7.37 26.24 6.89
C PRO A 221 8.50 25.22 6.67
N ASP A 222 9.13 24.78 7.73
CA ASP A 222 10.30 23.86 7.67
C ASP A 222 9.91 22.42 7.34
N THR A 223 8.75 21.98 7.79
CA THR A 223 8.30 20.59 7.67
C THR A 223 7.14 20.41 6.71
N GLY A 224 6.38 21.47 6.44
CA GLY A 224 5.14 21.42 5.67
C GLY A 224 3.93 20.87 6.46
N LYS A 225 4.07 20.68 7.78
CA LYS A 225 2.95 20.21 8.61
C LYS A 225 1.82 21.23 8.62
N ILE A 226 0.62 20.76 8.38
CA ILE A 226 -0.60 21.57 8.50
C ILE A 226 -1.02 21.56 9.97
N LEU A 227 -0.98 22.73 10.60
CA LEU A 227 -1.33 22.92 12.01
C LEU A 227 -2.80 23.32 12.17
N ALA A 228 -3.36 24.05 11.19
CA ALA A 228 -4.77 24.38 11.15
C ALA A 228 -5.26 24.48 9.70
N MET A 229 -6.49 24.02 9.46
CA MET A 229 -7.15 24.11 8.16
C MET A 229 -8.65 24.37 8.39
N VAL A 230 -9.11 25.56 8.08
CA VAL A 230 -10.51 26.00 8.20
C VAL A 230 -11.05 26.37 6.84
N SER A 231 -12.27 25.97 6.54
CA SER A 231 -13.02 26.40 5.36
C SER A 231 -14.43 26.77 5.75
N LYS A 232 -14.92 27.93 5.33
CA LYS A 232 -16.29 28.38 5.61
C LYS A 232 -17.01 28.86 4.34
N PRO A 233 -18.36 28.71 4.26
CA PRO A 233 -19.22 28.03 5.22
C PRO A 233 -18.91 26.53 5.27
N GLY A 234 -19.10 25.93 6.44
CA GLY A 234 -18.89 24.51 6.70
C GLY A 234 -20.18 23.76 6.91
N TYR A 235 -20.09 22.58 7.48
CA TYR A 235 -21.19 21.67 7.81
C TYR A 235 -20.92 20.98 9.15
N ASP A 236 -21.91 20.34 9.75
CA ASP A 236 -21.69 19.45 10.88
C ASP A 236 -21.62 18.00 10.37
N PRO A 237 -20.48 17.31 10.54
CA PRO A 237 -20.35 15.91 10.12
C PRO A 237 -21.31 14.97 10.86
N ASN A 238 -21.74 15.31 12.08
CA ASN A 238 -22.66 14.48 12.88
C ASN A 238 -24.08 14.50 12.31
N THR A 239 -24.52 15.63 11.73
CA THR A 239 -25.87 15.78 11.13
C THR A 239 -25.87 15.62 9.62
N LEU A 240 -24.71 15.33 9.01
CA LEU A 240 -24.52 15.31 7.55
C LEU A 240 -25.57 14.45 6.81
N LEU A 241 -25.93 13.28 7.36
CA LEU A 241 -26.92 12.40 6.72
C LEU A 241 -28.30 13.04 6.64
N GLN A 242 -28.69 13.78 7.68
CA GLN A 242 -29.97 14.46 7.77
C GLN A 242 -29.98 15.69 6.85
N ASP A 243 -28.88 16.43 6.81
CA ASP A 243 -28.73 17.67 6.08
C ASP A 243 -28.31 17.46 4.61
N TRP A 244 -28.06 16.23 4.19
CA TRP A 244 -27.49 15.92 2.87
C TRP A 244 -28.29 16.52 1.71
N ALA A 245 -29.61 16.43 1.76
CA ALA A 245 -30.48 16.97 0.72
C ALA A 245 -30.33 18.49 0.59
N SER A 246 -30.27 19.22 1.70
CA SER A 246 -30.11 20.68 1.73
C SER A 246 -28.70 21.11 1.33
N LEU A 247 -27.66 20.33 1.73
CA LEU A 247 -26.27 20.60 1.41
C LEU A 247 -25.93 20.36 -0.08
N THR A 248 -26.68 19.49 -0.75
CA THR A 248 -26.51 19.17 -2.18
C THR A 248 -27.49 19.85 -3.10
N ASP A 249 -28.51 20.54 -2.58
CA ASP A 249 -29.47 21.28 -3.38
C ASP A 249 -28.78 22.45 -4.09
N SER A 250 -28.79 22.44 -5.42
CA SER A 250 -28.17 23.44 -6.26
C SER A 250 -28.80 24.84 -6.12
N SER A 251 -30.08 24.92 -5.68
CA SER A 251 -30.79 26.19 -5.51
C SER A 251 -30.38 26.91 -4.20
N ASN A 252 -29.88 26.18 -3.21
CA ASN A 252 -29.50 26.71 -1.89
C ASN A 252 -28.04 26.38 -1.50
N ASN A 253 -27.28 25.84 -2.42
CA ASN A 253 -25.93 25.39 -2.15
C ASN A 253 -24.95 26.57 -2.05
N GLN A 254 -24.54 26.87 -0.82
CA GLN A 254 -23.49 27.84 -0.53
C GLN A 254 -22.09 27.28 -0.70
N GLY A 255 -21.96 26.04 -1.18
CA GLY A 255 -20.70 25.31 -1.31
C GLY A 255 -20.13 24.92 0.05
N GLN A 256 -20.98 24.50 0.97
CA GLN A 256 -20.60 24.09 2.33
C GLN A 256 -19.72 22.83 2.32
N LEU A 257 -19.94 21.91 1.37
CA LEU A 257 -19.14 20.69 1.21
C LEU A 257 -17.79 20.92 0.52
N VAL A 258 -17.55 22.14 0.00
CA VAL A 258 -16.30 22.46 -0.71
C VAL A 258 -15.23 22.89 0.28
N ASN A 259 -14.16 22.11 0.39
CA ASN A 259 -12.97 22.54 1.11
C ASN A 259 -12.23 23.63 0.32
N ARG A 260 -12.44 24.89 0.69
CA ARG A 260 -11.85 26.05 0.01
C ARG A 260 -10.35 26.16 0.19
N ALA A 261 -9.81 25.51 1.22
CA ALA A 261 -8.36 25.48 1.46
C ALA A 261 -7.63 24.63 0.40
N THR A 262 -8.28 23.55 -0.09
CA THR A 262 -7.67 22.60 -1.04
C THR A 262 -8.23 22.72 -2.47
N ALA A 263 -9.50 23.05 -2.62
CA ALA A 263 -10.18 23.10 -3.92
C ALA A 263 -10.49 24.53 -4.39
N GLY A 264 -10.26 25.56 -3.55
CA GLY A 264 -10.52 26.94 -3.90
C GLY A 264 -9.47 27.49 -4.87
N LEU A 265 -9.94 28.05 -5.98
CA LEU A 265 -9.09 28.79 -6.92
C LEU A 265 -9.28 30.28 -6.70
N TYR A 266 -8.25 30.94 -6.21
CA TYR A 266 -8.26 32.38 -5.89
C TYR A 266 -7.20 33.12 -6.71
N PRO A 267 -7.51 34.31 -7.27
CA PRO A 267 -6.49 35.14 -7.90
C PRO A 267 -5.51 35.62 -6.83
N PRO A 268 -4.21 35.34 -6.98
CA PRO A 268 -3.20 35.64 -5.93
C PRO A 268 -3.01 37.14 -5.71
N GLY A 269 -3.31 37.96 -6.69
CA GLY A 269 -3.12 39.41 -6.61
C GLY A 269 -1.69 39.80 -6.25
N SER A 270 -1.51 40.71 -5.31
CA SER A 270 -0.20 41.20 -4.88
C SER A 270 0.67 40.15 -4.17
N THR A 271 0.12 39.05 -3.69
CA THR A 271 0.91 37.97 -3.10
C THR A 271 1.82 37.28 -4.15
N PHE A 272 1.43 37.34 -5.44
CA PHE A 272 2.25 36.83 -6.53
C PHE A 272 3.58 37.59 -6.72
N LYS A 273 3.68 38.81 -6.17
CA LYS A 273 4.92 39.60 -6.21
C LYS A 273 6.09 38.90 -5.50
N ILE A 274 5.80 38.02 -4.53
CA ILE A 274 6.83 37.19 -3.87
C ILE A 274 7.51 36.30 -4.90
N VAL A 275 6.72 35.62 -5.75
CA VAL A 275 7.24 34.75 -6.80
C VAL A 275 8.06 35.56 -7.82
N THR A 276 7.53 36.70 -8.24
CA THR A 276 8.21 37.60 -9.18
C THR A 276 9.54 38.12 -8.62
N ALA A 277 9.57 38.50 -7.33
CA ALA A 277 10.80 38.96 -6.66
C ALA A 277 11.84 37.85 -6.54
N LEU A 278 11.42 36.61 -6.23
CA LEU A 278 12.32 35.47 -6.18
C LEU A 278 12.94 35.17 -7.53
N GLU A 279 12.16 35.23 -8.62
CA GLU A 279 12.69 35.00 -9.96
C GLU A 279 13.64 36.13 -10.40
N TYR A 280 13.30 37.39 -10.10
CA TYR A 280 14.19 38.52 -10.34
C TYR A 280 15.55 38.33 -9.65
N MET A 281 15.54 37.98 -8.35
CA MET A 281 16.77 37.74 -7.59
C MET A 281 17.56 36.54 -8.15
N ARG A 282 16.91 35.55 -8.74
CA ARG A 282 17.53 34.40 -9.35
C ARG A 282 18.19 34.75 -10.70
N GLU A 283 17.56 35.59 -11.50
CA GLU A 283 18.10 36.08 -12.78
C GLU A 283 19.28 37.04 -12.56
N ASP A 284 19.18 37.96 -11.63
CA ASP A 284 20.24 38.94 -11.33
C ASP A 284 21.53 38.24 -10.86
N ARG A 285 21.43 37.15 -10.08
CA ARG A 285 22.55 36.29 -9.74
C ARG A 285 23.25 35.66 -10.94
N LYS A 286 22.54 35.44 -12.06
CA LYS A 286 23.13 34.90 -13.29
C LYS A 286 23.81 36.00 -14.13
N SER A 287 23.34 37.24 -14.06
CA SER A 287 23.89 38.36 -14.83
C SER A 287 25.14 38.97 -14.20
N THR A 288 25.38 38.74 -12.90
CA THR A 288 26.56 39.23 -12.17
C THR A 288 27.75 38.25 -12.14
N ARG A 289 27.69 37.16 -12.87
CA ARG A 289 28.79 36.24 -13.16
C ARG A 289 29.19 36.29 -14.63
#